data_b23430579325c5371e51e1628cbbabfa
#
_entry.id   b23430579325c5371e51e1628cbbabfa
#
_cell.length_a   1.000
_cell.length_b   1.000
_cell.length_c   1.000
_cell.angle_alpha   90.00
_cell.angle_beta   90.00
_cell.angle_gamma   90.00
#
_symmetry.space_group_name_H-M   'P 1'
#
loop_
_entity.id
_entity.type
_entity.pdbx_description
1 polymer ?
#
loop_
_entity_poly.entity_id
_entity_poly.type
_entity_poly.pdbx_seq_one_letter_code
_entity_poly.pdbx_strand_id
1 'polypeptide(L)'
;KFLQLAKTEPKCDGVLVLIDADEDCAANLAKELAARAEKLRLPFPVAVVCAKCEYEAWFLASLETIRGSCDIPDDAKFEGNVEEIQGVKGWLTRQMPKGKIYRETHHQVRMTELLDPTRVRMRSRSFRRLEHAIQELINGEITVSPR
;
A
#
# COMPACT_ATOMS: atom_id res chain seq x y z
N LYS A 1 -7.84 7.05 -15.94
CA LYS A 1 -6.64 7.58 -16.60
C LYS A 1 -5.48 6.56 -16.53
N PHE A 2 -4.96 6.18 -15.36
CA PHE A 2 -3.81 5.27 -15.24
C PHE A 2 -4.06 3.88 -15.85
N LEU A 3 -5.22 3.26 -15.63
CA LEU A 3 -5.58 1.98 -16.23
C LEU A 3 -5.65 2.04 -17.76
N GLN A 4 -6.00 3.20 -18.33
CA GLN A 4 -5.97 3.39 -19.78
C GLN A 4 -4.53 3.48 -20.31
N LEU A 5 -3.61 4.03 -19.54
CA LEU A 5 -2.18 4.04 -19.90
C LEU A 5 -1.61 2.61 -19.89
N ALA A 6 -2.01 1.78 -18.94
CA ALA A 6 -1.57 0.38 -18.89
C ALA A 6 -1.91 -0.41 -20.16
N LYS A 7 -2.96 -0.02 -20.92
CA LYS A 7 -3.26 -0.64 -22.23
C LYS A 7 -2.18 -0.43 -23.27
N THR A 8 -1.36 0.61 -23.12
CA THR A 8 -0.29 0.93 -24.09
C THR A 8 1.02 0.23 -23.73
N GLU A 9 1.10 -0.40 -22.57
CA GLU A 9 2.28 -1.14 -22.14
C GLU A 9 2.34 -2.51 -22.82
N PRO A 10 3.37 -2.78 -23.63
CA PRO A 10 3.55 -4.09 -24.23
C PRO A 10 3.79 -5.14 -23.15
N LYS A 11 3.10 -6.27 -23.27
CA LYS A 11 3.19 -7.40 -22.31
C LYS A 11 2.66 -7.11 -20.90
N CYS A 12 1.63 -6.28 -20.79
CA CYS A 12 0.92 -6.11 -19.52
C CYS A 12 -0.04 -7.30 -19.31
N ASP A 13 0.32 -8.21 -18.43
CA ASP A 13 -0.48 -9.41 -18.12
C ASP A 13 -1.46 -9.19 -16.98
N GLY A 14 -1.32 -8.11 -16.21
CA GLY A 14 -2.21 -7.74 -15.13
C GLY A 14 -1.83 -6.41 -14.48
N VAL A 15 -2.75 -5.80 -13.77
CA VAL A 15 -2.52 -4.53 -13.05
C VAL A 15 -2.95 -4.64 -11.60
N LEU A 16 -2.06 -4.30 -10.70
CA LEU A 16 -2.36 -4.07 -9.30
C LEU A 16 -2.51 -2.56 -9.07
N VAL A 17 -3.66 -2.16 -8.56
CA VAL A 17 -3.92 -0.79 -8.11
C VAL A 17 -3.81 -0.78 -6.58
N LEU A 18 -2.87 -0.02 -6.06
CA LEU A 18 -2.70 0.20 -4.62
C LEU A 18 -2.92 1.69 -4.32
N ILE A 19 -3.81 1.98 -3.40
CA ILE A 19 -4.14 3.35 -2.98
C ILE A 19 -4.39 3.41 -1.47
N ASP A 20 -4.31 4.59 -0.90
CA ASP A 20 -4.70 4.85 0.48
C ASP A 20 -6.23 4.89 0.60
N ALA A 21 -6.76 4.35 1.69
CA ALA A 21 -8.19 4.41 1.99
C ALA A 21 -8.55 5.68 2.78
N ASP A 22 -7.55 6.37 3.35
CA ASP A 22 -7.74 7.52 4.22
C ASP A 22 -8.80 7.25 5.31
N GLU A 23 -9.87 8.02 5.32
CA GLU A 23 -11.00 7.86 6.25
C GLU A 23 -12.06 6.86 5.76
N ASP A 24 -11.95 6.41 4.51
CA ASP A 24 -12.93 5.51 3.92
C ASP A 24 -12.79 4.06 4.43
N CYS A 25 -13.86 3.30 4.23
CA CYS A 25 -13.78 1.86 4.42
C CYS A 25 -13.00 1.22 3.27
N ALA A 26 -11.78 0.78 3.54
CA ALA A 26 -10.87 0.18 2.54
C ALA A 26 -11.54 -0.93 1.70
N ALA A 27 -12.38 -1.78 2.32
CA ALA A 27 -13.07 -2.84 1.61
C ALA A 27 -14.15 -2.31 0.64
N ASN A 28 -14.90 -1.28 1.05
CA ASN A 28 -15.93 -0.69 0.21
C ASN A 28 -15.31 0.09 -0.95
N LEU A 29 -14.29 0.89 -0.66
CA LEU A 29 -13.56 1.65 -1.66
C LEU A 29 -12.92 0.73 -2.71
N ALA A 30 -12.28 -0.36 -2.28
CA ALA A 30 -11.68 -1.34 -3.19
C ALA A 30 -12.75 -1.99 -4.09
N LYS A 31 -13.93 -2.36 -3.56
CA LYS A 31 -15.05 -2.91 -4.35
C LYS A 31 -15.57 -1.91 -5.38
N GLU A 32 -15.76 -0.66 -4.97
CA GLU A 32 -16.22 0.39 -5.87
C GLU A 32 -15.25 0.62 -7.04
N LEU A 33 -13.96 0.70 -6.73
CA LEU A 33 -12.92 0.91 -7.74
C LEU A 33 -12.75 -0.30 -8.66
N ALA A 34 -12.85 -1.52 -8.12
CA ALA A 34 -12.85 -2.74 -8.92
C ALA A 34 -14.03 -2.76 -9.91
N ALA A 35 -15.24 -2.44 -9.46
CA ALA A 35 -16.40 -2.33 -10.33
C ALA A 35 -16.27 -1.23 -11.40
N ARG A 36 -15.56 -0.14 -11.09
CA ARG A 36 -15.21 0.89 -12.09
C ARG A 36 -14.19 0.37 -13.10
N ALA A 37 -13.20 -0.42 -12.66
CA ALA A 37 -12.21 -1.02 -13.54
C ALA A 37 -12.82 -2.03 -14.51
N GLU A 38 -13.75 -2.86 -14.06
CA GLU A 38 -14.50 -3.81 -14.89
C GLU A 38 -15.22 -3.13 -16.05
N LYS A 39 -15.86 -1.98 -15.81
CA LYS A 39 -16.54 -1.20 -16.84
C LYS A 39 -15.62 -0.72 -17.96
N LEU A 40 -14.31 -0.65 -17.72
CA LEU A 40 -13.33 -0.24 -18.74
C LEU A 40 -13.02 -1.35 -19.75
N ARG A 41 -13.45 -2.59 -19.52
CA ARG A 41 -13.22 -3.76 -20.37
C ARG A 41 -11.77 -3.85 -20.82
N LEU A 42 -10.87 -3.92 -19.82
CA LEU A 42 -9.44 -3.99 -20.06
C LEU A 42 -9.04 -5.39 -20.58
N PRO A 43 -7.98 -5.51 -21.39
CA PRO A 43 -7.54 -6.80 -21.92
C PRO A 43 -6.76 -7.65 -20.91
N PHE A 44 -6.60 -7.19 -19.70
CA PHE A 44 -5.88 -7.84 -18.59
C PHE A 44 -6.67 -7.73 -17.28
N PRO A 45 -6.43 -8.61 -16.31
CA PRO A 45 -7.06 -8.55 -14.99
C PRO A 45 -6.56 -7.34 -14.20
N VAL A 46 -7.42 -6.82 -13.32
CA VAL A 46 -7.10 -5.70 -12.42
C VAL A 46 -7.46 -6.09 -11.00
N ALA A 47 -6.48 -6.06 -10.12
CA ALA A 47 -6.69 -6.15 -8.67
C ALA A 47 -6.66 -4.75 -8.05
N VAL A 48 -7.57 -4.47 -7.14
CA VAL A 48 -7.59 -3.21 -6.38
C VAL A 48 -7.44 -3.50 -4.90
N VAL A 49 -6.45 -2.89 -4.30
CA VAL A 49 -6.16 -2.97 -2.87
C VAL A 49 -6.07 -1.57 -2.29
N CYS A 50 -6.70 -1.37 -1.15
CA CYS A 50 -6.57 -0.13 -0.38
C CYS A 50 -5.75 -0.39 0.87
N ALA A 51 -4.66 0.34 1.06
CA ALA A 51 -3.98 0.42 2.35
C ALA A 51 -4.95 1.03 3.36
N LYS A 52 -5.08 0.42 4.53
CA LYS A 52 -5.97 0.97 5.57
C LYS A 52 -5.34 2.25 6.13
N CYS A 53 -6.11 3.34 6.10
CA CYS A 53 -5.64 4.69 6.31
C CYS A 53 -4.61 5.10 5.25
N GLU A 54 -3.33 4.97 5.53
CA GLU A 54 -2.22 5.40 4.67
C GLU A 54 -1.26 4.23 4.41
N TYR A 55 -0.58 4.23 3.26
CA TYR A 55 0.49 3.29 2.93
C TYR A 55 1.57 3.26 4.02
N GLU A 56 1.90 4.41 4.58
CA GLU A 56 2.90 4.59 5.62
C GLU A 56 2.58 3.84 6.92
N ALA A 57 1.34 3.40 7.14
CA ALA A 57 0.99 2.54 8.26
C ALA A 57 1.79 1.22 8.26
N TRP A 58 2.20 0.75 7.08
CA TRP A 58 3.05 -0.42 6.95
C TRP A 58 4.47 -0.19 7.46
N PHE A 59 4.96 1.04 7.42
CA PHE A 59 6.25 1.41 8.04
C PHE A 59 6.19 1.25 9.57
N LEU A 60 5.08 1.62 10.19
CA LEU A 60 4.89 1.41 11.63
C LEU A 60 4.76 -0.08 11.98
N ALA A 61 4.17 -0.86 11.10
CA ALA A 61 4.07 -2.31 11.27
C ALA A 61 5.44 -3.02 11.25
N SER A 62 6.44 -2.39 10.63
CA SER A 62 7.83 -2.89 10.53
C SER A 62 8.84 -1.88 11.07
N LEU A 63 8.45 -1.06 12.04
CA LEU A 63 9.28 0.04 12.54
C LEU A 63 10.65 -0.43 13.05
N GLU A 64 10.72 -1.64 13.60
CA GLU A 64 11.96 -2.23 14.11
C GLU A 64 13.05 -2.42 13.04
N THR A 65 12.67 -2.52 11.76
CA THR A 65 13.63 -2.62 10.64
C THR A 65 13.96 -1.27 10.00
N ILE A 66 13.20 -0.24 10.34
CA ILE A 66 13.33 1.12 9.76
C ILE A 66 14.07 2.06 10.72
N ARG A 67 13.86 1.90 12.03
CA ARG A 67 14.54 2.74 13.05
C ARG A 67 16.06 2.67 12.89
N GLY A 68 16.75 3.77 13.21
CA GLY A 68 18.17 3.93 12.93
C GLY A 68 18.48 4.29 11.47
N SER A 69 17.45 4.39 10.61
CA SER A 69 17.56 4.74 9.20
C SER A 69 16.51 5.79 8.83
N CYS A 70 16.66 6.43 7.68
CA CYS A 70 15.68 7.38 7.13
C CYS A 70 15.27 8.48 8.10
N ASP A 71 16.22 8.96 8.91
CA ASP A 71 16.00 9.96 9.96
C ASP A 71 15.03 9.54 11.09
N ILE A 72 14.74 8.25 11.21
CA ILE A 72 13.96 7.70 12.33
C ILE A 72 14.94 7.24 13.44
N PRO A 73 14.79 7.70 14.68
CA PRO A 73 15.68 7.32 15.79
C PRO A 73 15.68 5.83 16.07
N ASP A 74 16.79 5.31 16.57
CA ASP A 74 16.94 3.88 16.96
C ASP A 74 15.96 3.43 18.04
N ASP A 75 15.54 4.35 18.90
CA ASP A 75 14.63 4.11 20.01
C ASP A 75 13.17 4.38 19.68
N ALA A 76 12.85 4.72 18.42
CA ALA A 76 11.48 4.95 17.97
C ALA A 76 10.60 3.71 18.25
N LYS A 77 9.43 3.96 18.84
CA LYS A 77 8.45 2.92 19.20
C LYS A 77 7.06 3.35 18.79
N PHE A 78 6.28 2.38 18.33
CA PHE A 78 4.86 2.53 18.10
C PHE A 78 4.12 1.37 18.75
N GLU A 79 3.23 1.67 19.68
CA GLU A 79 2.50 0.67 20.50
C GLU A 79 1.01 0.58 20.15
N GLY A 80 0.58 1.30 19.11
CA GLY A 80 -0.80 1.33 18.67
C GLY A 80 -1.14 0.26 17.62
N ASN A 81 -2.42 0.22 17.23
CA ASN A 81 -2.87 -0.53 16.07
C ASN A 81 -2.54 0.27 14.80
N VAL A 82 -1.73 -0.30 13.93
CA VAL A 82 -1.29 0.35 12.69
C VAL A 82 -2.42 0.61 11.70
N GLU A 83 -3.54 -0.09 11.83
CA GLU A 83 -4.72 0.10 10.98
C GLU A 83 -5.77 1.06 11.56
N GLU A 84 -5.49 1.66 12.71
CA GLU A 84 -6.38 2.64 13.36
C GLU A 84 -5.75 4.02 13.49
N ILE A 85 -4.44 4.14 13.21
CA ILE A 85 -3.75 5.42 13.26
C ILE A 85 -4.07 6.25 12.02
N GLN A 86 -4.42 7.51 12.24
CA GLN A 86 -4.53 8.53 11.21
C GLN A 86 -3.33 9.47 11.28
N GLY A 87 -2.93 10.02 10.12
CA GLY A 87 -1.84 10.98 10.03
C GLY A 87 -0.47 10.36 10.34
N VAL A 88 -0.20 9.17 9.80
CA VAL A 88 1.08 8.46 9.96
C VAL A 88 2.25 9.31 9.49
N LYS A 89 2.12 10.05 8.40
CA LYS A 89 3.15 10.99 7.90
C LYS A 89 3.51 12.05 8.94
N GLY A 90 2.51 12.54 9.66
CA GLY A 90 2.71 13.45 10.77
C GLY A 90 3.40 12.77 11.97
N TRP A 91 3.07 11.52 12.26
CA TRP A 91 3.74 10.74 13.29
C TRP A 91 5.22 10.53 12.93
N LEU A 92 5.53 10.11 11.69
CA LEU A 92 6.92 9.95 11.21
C LEU A 92 7.69 11.27 11.32
N THR A 93 7.10 12.39 10.91
CA THR A 93 7.72 13.72 11.04
C THR A 93 8.08 14.04 12.48
N ARG A 94 7.22 13.71 13.45
CA ARG A 94 7.49 13.97 14.87
C ARG A 94 8.62 13.11 15.45
N GLN A 95 8.93 11.97 14.84
CA GLN A 95 10.09 11.15 15.23
C GLN A 95 11.42 11.71 14.70
N MET A 96 11.38 12.44 13.60
CA MET A 96 12.58 12.94 12.94
C MET A 96 13.26 14.07 13.74
N PRO A 97 14.57 14.28 13.55
CA PRO A 97 15.31 15.40 14.16
C PRO A 97 14.68 16.75 13.83
N LYS A 98 14.86 17.71 14.72
CA LYS A 98 14.34 19.08 14.55
C LYS A 98 14.72 19.65 13.18
N GLY A 99 13.73 20.17 12.46
CA GLY A 99 13.89 20.76 11.13
C GLY A 99 13.78 19.75 9.98
N LYS A 100 13.67 18.46 10.25
CA LYS A 100 13.35 17.45 9.25
C LYS A 100 11.87 17.11 9.26
N ILE A 101 11.35 16.76 8.09
CA ILE A 101 9.96 16.34 7.90
C ILE A 101 9.92 15.11 6.99
N TYR A 102 8.98 14.23 7.22
CA TYR A 102 8.71 13.14 6.31
C TYR A 102 8.27 13.68 4.94
N ARG A 103 8.85 13.14 3.88
CA ARG A 103 8.49 13.45 2.49
C ARG A 103 8.39 12.16 1.70
N GLU A 104 7.24 11.88 1.11
CA GLU A 104 6.99 10.68 0.29
C GLU A 104 8.06 10.49 -0.77
N THR A 105 8.33 11.54 -1.55
CA THR A 105 9.31 11.51 -2.64
C THR A 105 10.75 11.18 -2.22
N HIS A 106 11.06 11.29 -0.92
CA HIS A 106 12.41 11.10 -0.40
C HIS A 106 12.53 9.87 0.50
N HIS A 107 11.53 9.62 1.34
CA HIS A 107 11.62 8.57 2.37
C HIS A 107 10.89 7.30 1.99
N GLN A 108 9.77 7.39 1.23
CA GLN A 108 8.88 6.27 1.00
C GLN A 108 9.59 5.06 0.36
N VAL A 109 10.36 5.28 -0.72
CA VAL A 109 11.07 4.20 -1.41
C VAL A 109 12.07 3.53 -0.46
N ARG A 110 12.90 4.33 0.23
CA ARG A 110 13.92 3.79 1.15
C ARG A 110 13.32 3.05 2.33
N MET A 111 12.23 3.56 2.91
CA MET A 111 11.53 2.88 4.00
C MET A 111 10.88 1.59 3.51
N THR A 112 10.35 1.59 2.28
CA THR A 112 9.77 0.39 1.64
C THR A 112 10.83 -0.71 1.48
N GLU A 113 12.03 -0.37 1.07
CA GLU A 113 13.15 -1.32 0.94
C GLU A 113 13.56 -1.96 2.29
N LEU A 114 13.29 -1.27 3.39
CA LEU A 114 13.60 -1.74 4.75
C LEU A 114 12.45 -2.54 5.40
N LEU A 115 11.29 -2.62 4.76
CA LEU A 115 10.16 -3.36 5.31
C LEU A 115 10.49 -4.86 5.44
N ASP A 116 10.14 -5.41 6.58
CA ASP A 116 10.05 -6.86 6.75
C ASP A 116 8.60 -7.31 6.48
N PRO A 117 8.33 -7.94 5.33
CA PRO A 117 6.98 -8.36 4.96
C PRO A 117 6.32 -9.28 6.00
N THR A 118 7.11 -10.07 6.72
CA THR A 118 6.61 -10.96 7.77
C THR A 118 6.01 -10.16 8.93
N ARG A 119 6.71 -9.11 9.37
CA ARG A 119 6.21 -8.23 10.44
C ARG A 119 4.97 -7.47 10.00
N VAL A 120 4.98 -6.92 8.78
CA VAL A 120 3.83 -6.18 8.24
C VAL A 120 2.61 -7.11 8.12
N ARG A 121 2.81 -8.32 7.61
CA ARG A 121 1.74 -9.34 7.50
C ARG A 121 1.10 -9.67 8.85
N MET A 122 1.89 -9.76 9.90
CA MET A 122 1.37 -10.05 11.25
C MET A 122 0.49 -8.93 11.81
N ARG A 123 0.80 -7.66 11.47
CA ARG A 123 0.20 -6.48 12.09
C ARG A 123 -0.83 -5.75 11.21
N SER A 124 -0.85 -6.02 9.89
CA SER A 124 -1.73 -5.34 8.95
C SER A 124 -2.58 -6.31 8.13
N ARG A 125 -3.89 -6.13 8.19
CA ARG A 125 -4.86 -6.87 7.35
C ARG A 125 -4.82 -6.38 5.91
N SER A 126 -4.64 -5.08 5.71
CA SER A 126 -4.57 -4.48 4.36
C SER A 126 -3.33 -4.98 3.62
N PHE A 127 -2.21 -5.20 4.31
CA PHE A 127 -1.04 -5.81 3.70
C PHE A 127 -1.27 -7.29 3.33
N ARG A 128 -1.93 -8.08 4.19
CA ARG A 128 -2.33 -9.45 3.82
C ARG A 128 -3.24 -9.47 2.59
N ARG A 129 -4.13 -8.50 2.46
CA ARG A 129 -4.97 -8.37 1.25
C ARG A 129 -4.13 -8.04 0.01
N LEU A 130 -3.09 -7.21 0.15
CA LEU A 130 -2.14 -6.94 -0.94
C LEU A 130 -1.45 -8.23 -1.40
N GLU A 131 -0.89 -9.00 -0.48
CA GLU A 131 -0.21 -10.26 -0.81
C GLU A 131 -1.16 -11.25 -1.50
N HIS A 132 -2.38 -11.35 -0.99
CA HIS A 132 -3.40 -12.22 -1.60
C HIS A 132 -3.76 -11.74 -3.02
N ALA A 133 -3.95 -10.44 -3.23
CA ALA A 133 -4.26 -9.88 -4.55
C ALA A 133 -3.14 -10.12 -5.57
N ILE A 134 -1.88 -10.00 -5.14
CA ILE A 134 -0.71 -10.33 -5.98
C ILE A 134 -0.76 -11.81 -6.35
N GLN A 135 -1.03 -12.69 -5.39
CA GLN A 135 -1.10 -14.14 -5.64
C GLN A 135 -2.25 -14.49 -6.59
N GLU A 136 -3.44 -13.90 -6.39
CA GLU A 136 -4.58 -14.07 -7.28
C GLU A 136 -4.26 -13.64 -8.74
N LEU A 137 -3.53 -12.53 -8.91
CA LEU A 137 -3.08 -12.08 -10.24
C LEU A 137 -2.09 -13.06 -10.88
N ILE A 138 -1.09 -13.52 -10.12
CA ILE A 138 -0.05 -14.45 -10.61
C ILE A 138 -0.67 -15.79 -10.98
N ASN A 139 -1.62 -16.29 -10.20
CA ASN A 139 -2.29 -17.57 -10.44
C ASN A 139 -3.37 -17.50 -11.53
N GLY A 140 -3.70 -16.30 -12.03
CA GLY A 140 -4.79 -16.11 -13.00
C GLY A 140 -6.19 -16.32 -12.39
N GLU A 141 -6.34 -16.19 -11.08
CA GLU A 141 -7.62 -16.35 -10.37
C GLU A 141 -8.53 -15.12 -10.57
N ILE A 142 -7.93 -13.95 -10.81
CA ILE A 142 -8.66 -12.76 -11.25
C ILE A 142 -8.76 -12.83 -12.77
N THR A 143 -9.96 -13.12 -13.26
CA THR A 143 -10.21 -13.25 -14.69
C THR A 143 -10.69 -11.93 -15.30
N VAL A 144 -10.40 -11.76 -16.57
CA VAL A 144 -10.99 -10.68 -17.39
C VAL A 144 -12.46 -11.03 -17.61
N SER A 145 -13.37 -10.09 -17.33
CA SER A 145 -14.78 -10.28 -17.68
C SER A 145 -14.91 -10.62 -19.17
N PRO A 146 -15.63 -11.70 -19.55
CA PRO A 146 -15.77 -12.08 -20.95
C PRO A 146 -16.37 -10.93 -21.78
N ARG A 147 -15.87 -10.79 -22.99
CA ARG A 147 -16.31 -9.77 -23.96
C ARG A 147 -17.74 -9.98 -24.39
#